data_7476aa91fe2418a7ceddf59bb63027ee
#
_entry.id   7476aa91fe2418a7ceddf59bb63027ee
#
_cell.length_a   1.000
_cell.length_b   1.000
_cell.length_c   1.000
_cell.angle_alpha   90.00
_cell.angle_beta   90.00
_cell.angle_gamma   90.00
#
_symmetry.space_group_name_H-M   'P 1'
#
loop_
_entity.id
_entity.type
_entity.pdbx_description
1 polymer ?
#
loop_
_entity_poly.entity_id
_entity_poly.type
_entity_poly.pdbx_seq_one_letter_code
_entity_poly.pdbx_strand_id
1 'polypeptide(L)'
;MKEITSYYQRLTKIMYFAAGLTLLLGISAVYLYQRATPQKLFSEYYRPYELHILRGASNSSSVKDAYAAGTMDSVIMKFSATRSPVPEDYLLAGIAYLEKNQPSKAIEIFKQLMQKNADDKSDFFEEDAEYYLAMGYLSNQEPEKAMPIFEKIQSDVENPYNSNVSEWFMLNIKTSIAKR
;
A
#
# COMPACT_ATOMS: atom_id res chain seq x y z
N MET A 1 -36.74 34.70 -39.43
CA MET A 1 -36.39 33.28 -39.75
C MET A 1 -34.90 32.93 -39.56
N LYS A 2 -33.95 33.74 -40.05
CA LYS A 2 -32.51 33.44 -39.93
C LYS A 2 -31.99 33.35 -38.47
N GLU A 3 -32.50 34.15 -37.55
CA GLU A 3 -32.04 34.11 -36.14
C GLU A 3 -32.47 32.84 -35.41
N ILE A 4 -33.66 32.35 -35.68
CA ILE A 4 -34.22 31.14 -35.10
C ILE A 4 -33.37 29.92 -35.52
N THR A 5 -32.99 29.84 -36.80
CA THR A 5 -32.16 28.78 -37.35
C THR A 5 -30.74 28.80 -36.74
N SER A 6 -30.16 29.98 -36.52
CA SER A 6 -28.89 30.16 -35.87
C SER A 6 -28.89 29.70 -34.40
N TYR A 7 -29.98 29.97 -33.69
CA TYR A 7 -30.19 29.54 -32.31
C TYR A 7 -30.23 28.00 -32.19
N TYR A 8 -31.04 27.34 -33.04
CA TYR A 8 -31.10 25.87 -33.05
C TYR A 8 -29.79 25.22 -33.46
N GLN A 9 -29.02 25.80 -34.38
CA GLN A 9 -27.69 25.31 -34.74
C GLN A 9 -26.67 25.41 -33.58
N ARG A 10 -26.78 26.44 -32.76
CA ARG A 10 -25.93 26.57 -31.56
C ARG A 10 -26.33 25.54 -30.48
N LEU A 11 -27.62 25.37 -30.25
CA LEU A 11 -28.13 24.37 -29.29
C LEU A 11 -27.69 22.94 -29.67
N THR A 12 -27.84 22.57 -30.94
CA THR A 12 -27.40 21.24 -31.40
C THR A 12 -25.88 21.03 -31.22
N LYS A 13 -25.04 22.03 -31.48
CA LYS A 13 -23.61 21.96 -31.23
C LYS A 13 -23.31 21.75 -29.72
N ILE A 14 -24.00 22.50 -28.85
CA ILE A 14 -23.85 22.36 -27.40
C ILE A 14 -24.27 20.94 -26.93
N MET A 15 -25.40 20.44 -27.49
CA MET A 15 -25.87 19.07 -27.19
C MET A 15 -24.85 17.99 -27.60
N TYR A 16 -24.28 18.09 -28.80
CA TYR A 16 -23.24 17.14 -29.23
C TYR A 16 -21.98 17.23 -28.38
N PHE A 17 -21.57 18.45 -28.00
CA PHE A 17 -20.44 18.62 -27.09
C PHE A 17 -20.69 18.02 -25.71
N ALA A 18 -21.88 18.27 -25.14
CA ALA A 18 -22.29 17.70 -23.87
C ALA A 18 -22.36 16.16 -23.94
N ALA A 19 -22.92 15.60 -25.01
CA ALA A 19 -23.00 14.16 -25.22
C ALA A 19 -21.58 13.53 -25.34
N GLY A 20 -20.67 14.19 -26.05
CA GLY A 20 -19.28 13.76 -26.16
C GLY A 20 -18.57 13.78 -24.81
N LEU A 21 -18.79 14.83 -24.01
CA LEU A 21 -18.21 14.95 -22.66
C LEU A 21 -18.74 13.86 -21.71
N THR A 22 -20.04 13.60 -21.72
CA THR A 22 -20.63 12.53 -20.89
C THR A 22 -20.12 11.15 -21.27
N LEU A 23 -19.94 10.88 -22.57
CA LEU A 23 -19.34 9.64 -23.04
C LEU A 23 -17.89 9.47 -22.57
N LEU A 24 -17.07 10.52 -22.67
CA LEU A 24 -15.69 10.51 -22.18
C LEU A 24 -15.62 10.29 -20.66
N LEU A 25 -16.48 10.96 -19.90
CA LEU A 25 -16.57 10.75 -18.45
C LEU A 25 -16.98 9.31 -18.11
N GLY A 26 -17.94 8.75 -18.84
CA GLY A 26 -18.37 7.36 -18.67
C GLY A 26 -17.23 6.36 -18.95
N ILE A 27 -16.50 6.53 -20.05
CA ILE A 27 -15.35 5.68 -20.38
C ILE A 27 -14.26 5.81 -19.31
N SER A 28 -13.97 7.02 -18.85
CA SER A 28 -12.98 7.27 -17.80
C SER A 28 -13.38 6.60 -16.49
N ALA A 29 -14.65 6.69 -16.11
CA ALA A 29 -15.16 6.05 -14.89
C ALA A 29 -15.04 4.53 -14.96
N VAL A 30 -15.39 3.91 -16.09
CA VAL A 30 -15.23 2.46 -16.31
C VAL A 30 -13.75 2.06 -16.24
N TYR A 31 -12.86 2.83 -16.85
CA TYR A 31 -11.44 2.58 -16.82
C TYR A 31 -10.87 2.64 -15.39
N LEU A 32 -11.20 3.68 -14.63
CA LEU A 32 -10.79 3.84 -13.23
C LEU A 32 -11.38 2.71 -12.36
N TYR A 33 -12.63 2.38 -12.56
CA TYR A 33 -13.26 1.24 -11.89
C TYR A 33 -12.50 -0.05 -12.14
N GLN A 34 -12.14 -0.37 -13.39
CA GLN A 34 -11.40 -1.59 -13.73
C GLN A 34 -9.98 -1.62 -13.12
N ARG A 35 -9.33 -0.48 -12.94
CA ARG A 35 -7.98 -0.38 -12.36
C ARG A 35 -7.94 -0.60 -10.84
N ALA A 36 -9.02 -0.34 -10.12
CA ALA A 36 -9.06 -0.53 -8.67
C ALA A 36 -9.08 -2.03 -8.33
N THR A 37 -7.91 -2.66 -8.33
CA THR A 37 -7.70 -4.03 -7.85
C THR A 37 -6.62 -4.02 -6.76
N PRO A 38 -6.71 -4.90 -5.72
CA PRO A 38 -5.76 -4.90 -4.62
C PRO A 38 -4.30 -5.01 -5.07
N GLN A 39 -4.00 -5.87 -6.04
CA GLN A 39 -2.64 -6.02 -6.57
C GLN A 39 -2.12 -4.76 -7.28
N LYS A 40 -2.98 -4.06 -8.03
CA LYS A 40 -2.60 -2.80 -8.67
C LYS A 40 -2.35 -1.72 -7.63
N LEU A 41 -3.21 -1.64 -6.61
CA LEU A 41 -3.00 -0.71 -5.49
C LEU A 41 -1.69 -1.01 -4.78
N PHE A 42 -1.41 -2.27 -4.48
CA PHE A 42 -0.12 -2.66 -3.92
C PHE A 42 1.03 -2.19 -4.83
N SER A 43 1.03 -2.55 -6.11
CA SER A 43 2.14 -2.22 -7.02
C SER A 43 2.34 -0.72 -7.24
N GLU A 44 1.28 0.09 -7.15
CA GLU A 44 1.32 1.54 -7.39
C GLU A 44 1.77 2.31 -6.13
N TYR A 45 1.33 1.86 -4.95
CA TYR A 45 1.53 2.59 -3.69
C TYR A 45 2.60 1.97 -2.79
N TYR A 46 3.02 0.73 -3.02
CA TYR A 46 4.11 0.12 -2.26
C TYR A 46 5.42 0.89 -2.46
N ARG A 47 6.10 1.17 -1.36
CA ARG A 47 7.46 1.74 -1.34
C ARG A 47 8.34 0.83 -0.48
N PRO A 48 9.52 0.44 -0.97
CA PRO A 48 10.48 -0.32 -0.16
C PRO A 48 10.85 0.47 1.09
N TYR A 49 11.09 -0.25 2.17
CA TYR A 49 11.57 0.34 3.42
C TYR A 49 13.00 0.86 3.26
N GLU A 50 13.22 2.12 3.62
CA GLU A 50 14.54 2.73 3.57
C GLU A 50 15.24 2.57 4.93
N LEU A 51 16.38 1.86 4.93
CA LEU A 51 17.18 1.72 6.14
C LEU A 51 17.83 3.05 6.53
N HIS A 52 17.53 3.54 7.70
CA HIS A 52 18.30 4.63 8.32
C HIS A 52 19.60 4.09 8.90
N ILE A 53 20.66 4.02 8.07
CA ILE A 53 21.99 3.59 8.51
C ILE A 53 22.65 4.75 9.24
N LEU A 54 22.62 4.73 10.56
CA LEU A 54 23.47 5.62 11.37
C LEU A 54 24.92 5.14 11.21
N ARG A 55 25.77 5.95 10.58
CA ARG A 55 27.22 5.70 10.47
C ARG A 55 27.80 5.58 11.88
N GLY A 56 28.29 4.39 12.24
CA GLY A 56 28.94 4.13 13.52
C GLY A 56 28.19 3.17 14.46
N ALA A 57 27.01 2.67 14.10
CA ALA A 57 26.34 1.62 14.88
C ALA A 57 27.08 0.29 14.72
N SER A 58 27.80 -0.12 15.76
CA SER A 58 28.62 -1.34 15.78
C SER A 58 27.84 -2.66 15.91
N ASN A 59 26.50 -2.63 15.99
CA ASN A 59 25.65 -3.80 16.20
C ASN A 59 24.63 -3.93 15.05
N SER A 60 25.12 -4.19 13.84
CA SER A 60 24.24 -4.57 12.74
C SER A 60 23.92 -6.07 12.84
N SER A 61 22.64 -6.44 12.73
CA SER A 61 22.27 -7.85 12.60
C SER A 61 22.67 -8.38 11.22
N SER A 62 22.89 -9.68 11.12
CA SER A 62 23.20 -10.30 9.83
C SER A 62 22.01 -10.19 8.84
N VAL A 63 20.78 -10.05 9.36
CA VAL A 63 19.55 -9.81 8.57
C VAL A 63 19.58 -8.41 7.97
N LYS A 64 19.93 -7.40 8.78
CA LYS A 64 20.06 -6.00 8.35
C LYS A 64 21.13 -5.83 7.28
N ASP A 65 22.29 -6.47 7.45
CA ASP A 65 23.38 -6.44 6.46
C ASP A 65 22.93 -7.02 5.10
N ALA A 66 22.18 -8.12 5.14
CA ALA A 66 21.63 -8.74 3.93
C ALA A 66 20.60 -7.83 3.25
N TYR A 67 19.76 -7.14 4.03
CA TYR A 67 18.79 -6.19 3.50
C TYR A 67 19.47 -4.98 2.87
N ALA A 68 20.47 -4.41 3.54
CA ALA A 68 21.29 -3.31 3.01
C ALA A 68 22.01 -3.67 1.70
N ALA A 69 22.38 -4.95 1.53
CA ALA A 69 22.95 -5.47 0.30
C ALA A 69 21.91 -5.78 -0.80
N GLY A 70 20.61 -5.56 -0.55
CA GLY A 70 19.54 -5.84 -1.51
C GLY A 70 19.28 -7.31 -1.80
N THR A 71 19.76 -8.23 -0.93
CA THR A 71 19.68 -9.68 -1.15
C THR A 71 18.52 -10.30 -0.35
N MET A 72 17.27 -10.16 -0.84
CA MET A 72 16.06 -10.56 -0.12
C MET A 72 16.02 -12.06 0.24
N ASP A 73 16.55 -12.94 -0.61
CA ASP A 73 16.66 -14.37 -0.27
C ASP A 73 17.60 -14.60 0.91
N SER A 74 18.71 -13.84 1.00
CA SER A 74 19.62 -13.91 2.14
C SER A 74 19.00 -13.35 3.42
N VAL A 75 18.15 -12.29 3.32
CA VAL A 75 17.36 -11.77 4.45
C VAL A 75 16.50 -12.88 5.04
N ILE A 76 15.71 -13.54 4.21
CA ILE A 76 14.81 -14.63 4.61
C ILE A 76 15.59 -15.79 5.24
N MET A 77 16.70 -16.21 4.60
CA MET A 77 17.52 -17.31 5.08
C MET A 77 18.15 -16.98 6.45
N LYS A 78 18.73 -15.79 6.60
CA LYS A 78 19.37 -15.37 7.85
C LYS A 78 18.36 -15.18 8.97
N PHE A 79 17.19 -14.59 8.67
CA PHE A 79 16.09 -14.50 9.63
C PHE A 79 15.68 -15.88 10.15
N SER A 80 15.47 -16.85 9.24
CA SER A 80 15.06 -18.21 9.60
C SER A 80 16.13 -18.96 10.42
N ALA A 81 17.40 -18.59 10.28
CA ALA A 81 18.52 -19.17 11.03
C ALA A 81 18.75 -18.48 12.40
N THR A 82 18.16 -17.31 12.63
CA THR A 82 18.35 -16.52 13.86
C THR A 82 17.49 -17.09 14.98
N ARG A 83 18.11 -17.47 16.10
CA ARG A 83 17.41 -18.06 17.26
C ARG A 83 16.58 -17.06 18.05
N SER A 84 17.02 -15.82 18.12
CA SER A 84 16.36 -14.73 18.85
C SER A 84 16.36 -13.46 17.99
N PRO A 85 15.45 -13.36 16.99
CA PRO A 85 15.37 -12.19 16.15
C PRO A 85 14.95 -10.95 16.95
N VAL A 86 15.56 -9.81 16.66
CA VAL A 86 15.16 -8.51 17.21
C VAL A 86 14.00 -7.93 16.39
N PRO A 87 13.22 -6.95 16.90
CA PRO A 87 12.10 -6.36 16.17
C PRO A 87 12.43 -5.92 14.74
N GLU A 88 13.60 -5.30 14.51
CA GLU A 88 14.05 -4.91 13.17
C GLU A 88 14.20 -6.11 12.23
N ASP A 89 14.66 -7.27 12.72
CA ASP A 89 14.81 -8.47 11.89
C ASP A 89 13.45 -8.97 11.37
N TYR A 90 12.40 -8.92 12.19
CA TYR A 90 11.02 -9.25 11.76
C TYR A 90 10.53 -8.29 10.70
N LEU A 91 10.70 -6.98 10.90
CA LEU A 91 10.30 -5.97 9.93
C LEU A 91 10.96 -6.25 8.58
N LEU A 92 12.29 -6.38 8.55
CA LEU A 92 13.06 -6.59 7.33
C LEU A 92 12.72 -7.93 6.65
N ALA A 93 12.48 -8.98 7.43
CA ALA A 93 12.04 -10.27 6.89
C ALA A 93 10.64 -10.19 6.27
N GLY A 94 9.69 -9.52 6.92
CA GLY A 94 8.35 -9.30 6.39
C GLY A 94 8.39 -8.54 5.05
N ILE A 95 9.20 -7.49 4.97
CA ILE A 95 9.42 -6.73 3.74
C ILE A 95 10.06 -7.60 2.66
N ALA A 96 11.09 -8.40 3.00
CA ALA A 96 11.72 -9.30 2.06
C ALA A 96 10.73 -10.34 1.48
N TYR A 97 9.77 -10.83 2.28
CA TYR A 97 8.70 -11.69 1.78
C TYR A 97 7.74 -10.95 0.84
N LEU A 98 7.42 -9.67 1.06
CA LEU A 98 6.64 -8.85 0.12
C LEU A 98 7.37 -8.69 -1.22
N GLU A 99 8.64 -8.33 -1.18
CA GLU A 99 9.51 -8.19 -2.37
C GLU A 99 9.62 -9.50 -3.17
N LYS A 100 9.58 -10.64 -2.49
CA LYS A 100 9.58 -11.97 -3.11
C LYS A 100 8.20 -12.46 -3.51
N ASN A 101 7.18 -11.59 -3.49
CA ASN A 101 5.79 -11.92 -3.83
C ASN A 101 5.24 -13.09 -2.99
N GLN A 102 5.56 -13.12 -1.69
CA GLN A 102 5.08 -14.09 -0.72
C GLN A 102 4.25 -13.39 0.38
N PRO A 103 3.12 -12.74 0.03
CA PRO A 103 2.39 -11.87 0.96
C PRO A 103 1.84 -12.59 2.18
N SER A 104 1.42 -13.84 2.05
CA SER A 104 0.91 -14.61 3.21
C SER A 104 1.97 -14.78 4.30
N LYS A 105 3.24 -15.03 3.91
CA LYS A 105 4.34 -15.12 4.87
C LYS A 105 4.70 -13.76 5.46
N ALA A 106 4.69 -12.71 4.63
CA ALA A 106 4.92 -11.35 5.12
C ALA A 106 3.91 -10.96 6.21
N ILE A 107 2.61 -11.22 5.97
CA ILE A 107 1.53 -11.00 6.94
C ILE A 107 1.80 -11.74 8.25
N GLU A 108 2.23 -12.99 8.18
CA GLU A 108 2.57 -13.79 9.36
C GLU A 108 3.70 -13.14 10.16
N ILE A 109 4.78 -12.74 9.49
CA ILE A 109 5.95 -12.15 10.12
C ILE A 109 5.63 -10.80 10.78
N PHE A 110 4.86 -9.92 10.10
CA PHE A 110 4.45 -8.64 10.71
C PHE A 110 3.57 -8.87 11.95
N LYS A 111 2.67 -9.84 11.92
CA LYS A 111 1.89 -10.22 13.10
C LYS A 111 2.76 -10.75 14.25
N GLN A 112 3.80 -11.52 13.94
CA GLN A 112 4.76 -11.98 14.96
C GLN A 112 5.50 -10.79 15.58
N LEU A 113 5.89 -9.77 14.80
CA LEU A 113 6.47 -8.53 15.33
C LEU A 113 5.51 -7.82 16.28
N MET A 114 4.26 -7.64 15.87
CA MET A 114 3.24 -6.98 16.70
C MET A 114 2.97 -7.77 17.99
N GLN A 115 2.92 -9.11 17.92
CA GLN A 115 2.76 -9.95 19.11
C GLN A 115 3.96 -9.84 20.04
N LYS A 116 5.18 -9.85 19.49
CA LYS A 116 6.39 -9.65 20.27
C LYS A 116 6.39 -8.31 20.99
N ASN A 117 5.99 -7.23 20.31
CA ASN A 117 5.87 -5.92 20.93
C ASN A 117 4.86 -5.93 22.09
N ALA A 118 3.71 -6.59 21.90
CA ALA A 118 2.70 -6.71 22.96
C ALA A 118 3.23 -7.49 24.16
N ASP A 119 3.95 -8.59 23.96
CA ASP A 119 4.55 -9.42 25.01
C ASP A 119 5.65 -8.66 25.77
N ASP A 120 6.50 -7.91 25.05
CA ASP A 120 7.62 -7.14 25.59
C ASP A 120 7.19 -5.76 26.12
N LYS A 121 5.91 -5.35 25.92
CA LYS A 121 5.38 -4.01 26.20
C LYS A 121 6.20 -2.92 25.55
N SER A 122 6.54 -3.12 24.30
CA SER A 122 7.30 -2.21 23.44
C SER A 122 6.50 -1.85 22.19
N ASP A 123 6.96 -0.82 21.48
CA ASP A 123 6.35 -0.27 20.27
C ASP A 123 7.35 -0.20 19.09
N PHE A 124 8.45 -0.97 19.17
CA PHE A 124 9.48 -0.94 18.15
C PHE A 124 8.95 -1.28 16.76
N PHE A 125 9.08 -0.32 15.82
CA PHE A 125 8.60 -0.45 14.44
C PHE A 125 7.09 -0.73 14.33
N GLU A 126 6.27 -0.22 15.26
CA GLU A 126 4.83 -0.50 15.27
C GLU A 126 4.16 0.11 14.04
N GLU A 127 4.40 1.40 13.75
CA GLU A 127 3.84 2.08 12.58
C GLU A 127 4.33 1.45 11.27
N ASP A 128 5.60 1.07 11.21
CA ASP A 128 6.17 0.35 10.06
C ASP A 128 5.46 -0.99 9.85
N ALA A 129 5.34 -1.78 10.93
CA ALA A 129 4.70 -3.09 10.88
C ALA A 129 3.23 -3.01 10.47
N GLU A 130 2.47 -2.03 10.97
CA GLU A 130 1.07 -1.80 10.60
C GLU A 130 0.95 -1.43 9.12
N TYR A 131 1.75 -0.47 8.65
CA TYR A 131 1.72 -0.05 7.26
C TYR A 131 2.04 -1.20 6.29
N TYR A 132 3.15 -1.92 6.55
CA TYR A 132 3.54 -3.04 5.69
C TYR A 132 2.64 -4.26 5.84
N LEU A 133 1.99 -4.48 6.99
CA LEU A 133 0.94 -5.48 7.15
C LEU A 133 -0.26 -5.15 6.25
N ALA A 134 -0.71 -3.89 6.23
CA ALA A 134 -1.81 -3.46 5.36
C ALA A 134 -1.43 -3.61 3.88
N MET A 135 -0.20 -3.27 3.49
CA MET A 135 0.33 -3.53 2.14
C MET A 135 0.37 -5.03 1.83
N GLY A 136 0.74 -5.86 2.81
CA GLY A 136 0.70 -7.31 2.71
C GLY A 136 -0.70 -7.84 2.42
N TYR A 137 -1.72 -7.32 3.09
CA TYR A 137 -3.11 -7.67 2.82
C TYR A 137 -3.55 -7.27 1.41
N LEU A 138 -3.16 -6.09 0.91
CA LEU A 138 -3.45 -5.71 -0.49
C LEU A 138 -2.78 -6.67 -1.47
N SER A 139 -1.51 -7.00 -1.26
CA SER A 139 -0.77 -7.96 -2.07
C SER A 139 -1.41 -9.35 -2.03
N ASN A 140 -1.96 -9.77 -0.88
CA ASN A 140 -2.65 -11.03 -0.67
C ASN A 140 -4.13 -11.02 -1.13
N GLN A 141 -4.58 -9.97 -1.80
CA GLN A 141 -5.97 -9.80 -2.25
C GLN A 141 -6.99 -9.77 -1.09
N GLU A 142 -6.65 -9.21 0.05
CA GLU A 142 -7.50 -9.09 1.24
C GLU A 142 -7.72 -7.61 1.61
N PRO A 143 -8.29 -6.79 0.70
CA PRO A 143 -8.44 -5.34 0.92
C PRO A 143 -9.33 -5.01 2.12
N GLU A 144 -10.27 -5.91 2.49
CA GLU A 144 -11.13 -5.77 3.65
C GLU A 144 -10.35 -5.75 4.97
N LYS A 145 -9.21 -6.49 5.01
CA LYS A 145 -8.33 -6.51 6.19
C LYS A 145 -7.35 -5.34 6.19
N ALA A 146 -6.97 -4.84 5.00
CA ALA A 146 -6.11 -3.68 4.87
C ALA A 146 -6.82 -2.38 5.25
N MET A 147 -8.10 -2.26 4.93
CA MET A 147 -8.90 -1.05 5.06
C MET A 147 -8.86 -0.43 6.47
N PRO A 148 -9.17 -1.16 7.57
CA PRO A 148 -9.20 -0.58 8.91
C PRO A 148 -7.82 -0.09 9.36
N ILE A 149 -6.73 -0.73 8.91
CA ILE A 149 -5.37 -0.30 9.23
C ILE A 149 -5.06 1.02 8.53
N PHE A 150 -5.38 1.14 7.24
CA PHE A 150 -5.20 2.40 6.53
C PHE A 150 -6.10 3.53 7.04
N GLU A 151 -7.32 3.23 7.51
CA GLU A 151 -8.17 4.22 8.17
C GLU A 151 -7.53 4.75 9.46
N LYS A 152 -6.94 3.86 10.28
CA LYS A 152 -6.16 4.25 11.47
C LYS A 152 -5.00 5.18 11.07
N ILE A 153 -4.18 4.78 10.10
CA ILE A 153 -3.03 5.58 9.62
C ILE A 153 -3.49 6.94 9.09
N GLN A 154 -4.57 6.99 8.29
CA GLN A 154 -5.09 8.24 7.72
C GLN A 154 -5.63 9.18 8.79
N SER A 155 -6.21 8.67 9.88
CA SER A 155 -6.74 9.49 10.97
C SER A 155 -5.67 10.05 11.90
N ASP A 156 -4.47 9.48 11.89
CA ASP A 156 -3.34 9.91 12.72
C ASP A 156 -2.37 10.77 11.90
N VAL A 157 -2.40 12.09 12.13
CA VAL A 157 -1.56 13.05 11.39
C VAL A 157 -0.08 12.93 11.74
N GLU A 158 0.24 12.36 12.90
CA GLU A 158 1.63 12.17 13.36
C GLU A 158 2.23 10.87 12.83
N ASN A 159 1.40 9.96 12.32
CA ASN A 159 1.87 8.71 11.73
C ASN A 159 2.75 8.98 10.50
N PRO A 160 3.99 8.43 10.42
CA PRO A 160 4.93 8.69 9.33
C PRO A 160 4.40 8.27 7.95
N TYR A 161 3.42 7.39 7.91
CA TYR A 161 2.79 6.90 6.67
C TYR A 161 1.49 7.62 6.32
N ASN A 162 1.03 8.60 7.11
CA ASN A 162 -0.21 9.35 6.86
C ASN A 162 -0.27 9.91 5.44
N SER A 163 0.82 10.55 4.98
CA SER A 163 0.90 11.13 3.63
C SER A 163 0.80 10.10 2.49
N ASN A 164 1.09 8.84 2.77
CA ASN A 164 0.99 7.75 1.78
C ASN A 164 -0.46 7.26 1.62
N VAL A 165 -1.34 7.57 2.57
CA VAL A 165 -2.74 7.11 2.63
C VAL A 165 -3.68 8.24 2.24
N SER A 166 -3.65 8.63 0.96
CA SER A 166 -4.51 9.69 0.42
C SER A 166 -5.99 9.26 0.33
N GLU A 167 -6.91 10.26 0.30
CA GLU A 167 -8.33 10.04 0.03
C GLU A 167 -8.57 9.23 -1.25
N TRP A 168 -7.79 9.51 -2.29
CA TRP A 168 -7.87 8.79 -3.55
C TRP A 168 -7.47 7.31 -3.40
N PHE A 169 -6.41 7.02 -2.65
CA PHE A 169 -6.00 5.66 -2.34
C PHE A 169 -7.10 4.91 -1.58
N MET A 170 -7.68 5.53 -0.55
CA MET A 170 -8.77 4.96 0.23
C MET A 170 -10.02 4.69 -0.61
N LEU A 171 -10.38 5.61 -1.50
CA LEU A 171 -11.50 5.42 -2.45
C LEU A 171 -11.26 4.20 -3.35
N ASN A 172 -10.04 4.00 -3.82
CA ASN A 172 -9.70 2.84 -4.66
C ASN A 172 -9.75 1.52 -3.86
N ILE A 173 -9.35 1.51 -2.59
CA ILE A 173 -9.53 0.33 -1.71
C ILE A 173 -11.03 0.01 -1.57
N LYS A 174 -11.87 1.00 -1.21
CA LYS A 174 -13.33 0.84 -1.12
C LYS A 174 -13.92 0.28 -2.41
N THR A 175 -13.48 0.81 -3.55
CA THR A 175 -13.90 0.34 -4.87
C THR A 175 -13.47 -1.11 -5.11
N SER A 176 -12.27 -1.50 -4.70
CA SER A 176 -11.77 -2.87 -4.86
C SER A 176 -12.54 -3.88 -4.00
N ILE A 177 -12.97 -3.47 -2.80
CA ILE A 177 -13.84 -4.26 -1.92
C ILE A 177 -15.22 -4.46 -2.56
N ALA A 178 -15.82 -3.39 -3.08
CA ALA A 178 -17.16 -3.42 -3.67
C ALA A 178 -17.27 -4.28 -4.94
N LYS A 179 -16.14 -4.69 -5.53
CA LYS A 179 -16.08 -5.57 -6.72
C LYS A 179 -16.10 -7.06 -6.41
N ARG A 180 -15.96 -7.43 -5.16
CA ARG A 180 -15.85 -8.84 -4.72
C ARG A 180 -17.17 -9.40 -4.27
#